data_ba33ffe3a573d03d434a2b34d3bce9db
#
_entry.id   ba33ffe3a573d03d434a2b34d3bce9db
#
_cell.length_a   1.000
_cell.length_b   1.000
_cell.length_c   1.000
_cell.angle_alpha   90.00
_cell.angle_beta   90.00
_cell.angle_gamma   90.00
#
_symmetry.space_group_name_H-M   'P 1'
#
loop_
_entity.id
_entity.type
_entity.pdbx_description
1 polymer ?
#
loop_
_entity_poly.entity_id
_entity_poly.type
_entity_poly.pdbx_seq_one_letter_code
_entity_poly.pdbx_strand_id
1 'polypeptide(L)'
;GIAFDAAHGASTAVTRGDDGAFVRGVALGLFATDPSWDYGPLVDEIRSRGATDVLVVVNAYQSARFASDIALRPGRSPSHRTVARTLAQVHEAGMRAALMPVVRLERRGPRDWRGRISPADGLDAWFTAYRRFVLPLARLAEQQGAERFVVGSELSSLEPYHARWRALISELRDAYSGLLTYSANWDRVDAVEFWDALDEVGLTAYFPLAEGHDRPSREVIARAWRSPRMQIDALARRVGKPVLVTEVGYVSQRGAAGMPWEHSATNALDLHLQQRLYQGFCDAFAQTPSVSGFYVWNWFGVGGPRDHGFTPRGKPAANELAKCFARAWAAPAPVGNNR
;
A
#
# COMPACT_ATOMS: atom_id res chain seq x y z
N GLY A 1 53.20 6.65 23.59
CA GLY A 1 52.26 6.98 22.52
C GLY A 1 51.51 5.73 22.14
N ILE A 2 50.26 5.64 22.51
CA ILE A 2 49.36 4.56 22.09
C ILE A 2 48.52 5.18 20.97
N ALA A 3 48.68 4.68 19.74
CA ALA A 3 47.89 5.06 18.59
C ALA A 3 46.50 4.40 18.71
N PHE A 4 45.44 5.22 18.73
CA PHE A 4 44.08 4.76 18.56
C PHE A 4 43.84 4.53 17.06
N ASP A 5 43.70 3.29 16.68
CA ASP A 5 43.32 2.87 15.36
C ASP A 5 41.78 3.08 15.25
N ALA A 6 41.37 4.12 14.50
CA ALA A 6 39.98 4.37 14.19
C ALA A 6 39.56 3.39 13.10
N ALA A 7 38.96 2.27 13.51
CA ALA A 7 38.30 1.36 12.61
C ALA A 7 37.12 2.14 11.93
N HIS A 8 37.34 2.61 10.72
CA HIS A 8 36.27 3.05 9.83
C HIS A 8 35.43 1.82 9.48
N GLY A 9 34.32 1.64 10.17
CA GLY A 9 33.29 0.69 9.77
C GLY A 9 32.85 1.05 8.37
N ALA A 10 33.26 0.26 7.38
CA ALA A 10 32.72 0.34 6.04
C ALA A 10 31.20 0.11 6.15
N SER A 11 30.43 1.14 5.93
CA SER A 11 28.98 1.03 5.71
C SER A 11 28.81 0.13 4.50
N THR A 12 28.41 -1.13 4.72
CA THR A 12 28.04 -2.01 3.62
C THR A 12 26.86 -1.39 2.93
N ALA A 13 27.05 -0.97 1.68
CA ALA A 13 25.98 -0.43 0.87
C ALA A 13 24.83 -1.46 0.83
N VAL A 14 23.65 -1.03 1.20
CA VAL A 14 22.46 -1.89 1.16
C VAL A 14 22.16 -2.22 -0.29
N THR A 15 22.13 -3.51 -0.64
CA THR A 15 21.78 -3.96 -1.99
C THR A 15 20.27 -4.06 -2.09
N ARG A 16 19.64 -3.25 -2.97
CA ARG A 16 18.25 -3.35 -3.32
C ARG A 16 18.04 -4.17 -4.59
N GLY A 17 16.84 -4.73 -4.77
CA GLY A 17 16.42 -5.35 -6.01
C GLY A 17 16.26 -4.34 -7.16
N ASP A 18 15.78 -4.83 -8.31
CA ASP A 18 15.51 -3.97 -9.48
C ASP A 18 14.29 -3.08 -9.21
N ASP A 19 14.53 -1.83 -8.87
CA ASP A 19 13.51 -0.83 -8.54
C ASP A 19 12.62 -0.47 -9.75
N GLY A 20 13.08 -0.71 -10.98
CA GLY A 20 12.34 -0.47 -12.21
C GLY A 20 11.44 -1.61 -12.68
N ALA A 21 11.52 -2.79 -12.06
CA ALA A 21 10.71 -3.93 -12.46
C ALA A 21 9.23 -3.74 -12.10
N PHE A 22 8.33 -4.27 -12.94
CA PHE A 22 6.89 -4.23 -12.69
C PHE A 22 6.54 -4.91 -11.36
N VAL A 23 5.73 -4.25 -10.53
CA VAL A 23 5.32 -4.73 -9.21
C VAL A 23 4.11 -5.66 -9.33
N ARG A 24 4.27 -6.92 -8.93
CA ARG A 24 3.20 -7.91 -8.78
C ARG A 24 3.09 -8.23 -7.30
N GLY A 25 2.47 -7.33 -6.58
CA GLY A 25 2.59 -7.28 -5.13
C GLY A 25 1.36 -7.72 -4.37
N VAL A 26 1.60 -8.00 -3.10
CA VAL A 26 0.57 -8.29 -2.11
C VAL A 26 0.88 -7.47 -0.85
N ALA A 27 -0.15 -6.79 -0.32
CA ALA A 27 -0.05 -6.15 0.98
C ALA A 27 -0.17 -7.20 2.09
N LEU A 28 0.72 -7.11 3.07
CA LEU A 28 0.70 -7.90 4.28
C LEU A 28 0.61 -6.99 5.49
N GLY A 29 -0.59 -6.88 6.05
CA GLY A 29 -0.82 -6.13 7.28
C GLY A 29 -0.25 -6.85 8.49
N LEU A 30 0.56 -6.14 9.28
CA LEU A 30 1.08 -6.68 10.53
C LEU A 30 0.06 -6.44 11.66
N PHE A 31 -1.10 -7.11 11.55
CA PHE A 31 -2.30 -6.84 12.36
C PHE A 31 -2.55 -7.87 13.47
N ALA A 32 -1.65 -8.84 13.65
CA ALA A 32 -1.76 -9.81 14.72
C ALA A 32 -1.73 -9.13 16.10
N THR A 33 -2.60 -9.56 16.99
CA THR A 33 -2.65 -9.05 18.38
C THR A 33 -1.57 -9.68 19.27
N ASP A 34 -1.07 -10.85 18.89
CA ASP A 34 0.05 -11.51 19.55
C ASP A 34 1.38 -10.85 19.10
N PRO A 35 2.14 -10.19 20.01
CA PRO A 35 3.39 -9.54 19.66
C PRO A 35 4.49 -10.51 19.22
N SER A 36 4.35 -11.80 19.49
CA SER A 36 5.28 -12.86 19.05
C SER A 36 4.92 -13.48 17.70
N TRP A 37 3.82 -13.03 17.07
CA TRP A 37 3.36 -13.60 15.80
C TRP A 37 4.45 -13.57 14.74
N ASP A 38 4.66 -14.72 14.09
CA ASP A 38 5.59 -14.85 12.97
C ASP A 38 4.85 -14.73 11.63
N TYR A 39 5.21 -13.73 10.84
CA TYR A 39 4.63 -13.49 9.51
C TYR A 39 5.30 -14.32 8.40
N GLY A 40 6.40 -15.02 8.70
CA GLY A 40 7.12 -15.85 7.74
C GLY A 40 6.25 -16.83 6.96
N PRO A 41 5.36 -17.60 7.60
CA PRO A 41 4.46 -18.51 6.88
C PRO A 41 3.54 -17.79 5.88
N LEU A 42 3.06 -16.58 6.18
CA LEU A 42 2.26 -15.77 5.24
C LEU A 42 3.11 -15.23 4.08
N VAL A 43 4.36 -14.85 4.35
CA VAL A 43 5.31 -14.46 3.30
C VAL A 43 5.57 -15.61 2.33
N ASP A 44 5.73 -16.83 2.85
CA ASP A 44 5.91 -18.03 2.03
C ASP A 44 4.68 -18.35 1.18
N GLU A 45 3.47 -18.19 1.75
CA GLU A 45 2.22 -18.33 0.98
C GLU A 45 2.16 -17.33 -0.18
N ILE A 46 2.48 -16.06 0.08
CA ILE A 46 2.50 -15.00 -0.95
C ILE A 46 3.50 -15.37 -2.06
N ARG A 47 4.70 -15.78 -1.67
CA ARG A 47 5.73 -16.23 -2.63
C ARG A 47 5.25 -17.39 -3.48
N SER A 48 4.56 -18.35 -2.89
CA SER A 48 4.05 -19.55 -3.58
C SER A 48 2.99 -19.21 -4.66
N ARG A 49 2.36 -18.05 -4.57
CA ARG A 49 1.40 -17.56 -5.58
C ARG A 49 2.07 -16.83 -6.75
N GLY A 50 3.38 -16.64 -6.71
CA GLY A 50 4.14 -15.98 -7.78
C GLY A 50 4.23 -14.47 -7.66
N ALA A 51 3.92 -13.90 -6.51
CA ALA A 51 4.15 -12.48 -6.24
C ALA A 51 5.65 -12.15 -6.28
N THR A 52 5.96 -10.93 -6.68
CA THR A 52 7.34 -10.41 -6.75
C THR A 52 7.65 -9.43 -5.62
N ASP A 53 6.61 -8.90 -4.97
CA ASP A 53 6.72 -7.82 -4.00
C ASP A 53 5.75 -8.03 -2.83
N VAL A 54 6.16 -7.59 -1.65
CA VAL A 54 5.29 -7.51 -0.47
C VAL A 54 5.30 -6.09 0.09
N LEU A 55 4.11 -5.51 0.25
CA LEU A 55 3.90 -4.25 0.96
C LEU A 55 3.59 -4.56 2.43
N VAL A 56 4.56 -4.31 3.30
CA VAL A 56 4.39 -4.48 4.75
C VAL A 56 3.66 -3.27 5.32
N VAL A 57 2.51 -3.49 5.93
CA VAL A 57 1.63 -2.43 6.44
C VAL A 57 1.72 -2.35 7.96
N VAL A 58 2.03 -1.15 8.46
CA VAL A 58 2.21 -0.86 9.89
C VAL A 58 1.20 0.18 10.34
N ASN A 59 0.27 -0.23 11.22
CA ASN A 59 -0.70 0.69 11.77
C ASN A 59 -0.16 1.38 13.03
N ALA A 60 -0.26 2.71 13.08
CA ALA A 60 -0.30 3.48 14.31
C ALA A 60 -1.72 3.97 14.58
N TYR A 61 -1.99 4.37 15.79
CA TYR A 61 -3.33 4.75 16.21
C TYR A 61 -3.34 6.17 16.76
N GLN A 62 -4.39 6.89 16.39
CA GLN A 62 -4.77 8.20 16.86
C GLN A 62 -6.12 8.06 17.56
N SER A 63 -6.31 8.65 18.74
CA SER A 63 -7.49 8.39 19.56
C SER A 63 -8.81 8.78 18.90
N ALA A 64 -8.83 9.87 18.12
CA ALA A 64 -9.98 10.33 17.35
C ALA A 64 -9.51 11.25 16.21
N ARG A 65 -10.40 11.59 15.26
CA ARG A 65 -10.04 12.44 14.11
C ARG A 65 -9.54 13.84 14.49
N PHE A 66 -9.87 14.33 15.68
CA PHE A 66 -9.43 15.65 16.19
C PHE A 66 -8.16 15.59 17.02
N ALA A 67 -7.62 14.42 17.28
CA ALA A 67 -6.43 14.24 18.11
C ALA A 67 -5.15 14.32 17.29
N SER A 68 -4.01 14.45 17.99
CA SER A 68 -2.66 14.40 17.42
C SER A 68 -1.76 13.42 18.18
N ASP A 69 -2.34 12.45 18.87
CA ASP A 69 -1.67 11.47 19.73
C ASP A 69 -1.25 10.18 18.96
N ILE A 70 -0.76 10.34 17.76
CA ILE A 70 -0.35 9.22 16.90
C ILE A 70 0.77 8.43 17.58
N ALA A 71 0.55 7.14 17.80
CA ALA A 71 1.56 6.24 18.35
C ALA A 71 1.27 4.78 18.00
N LEU A 72 2.31 3.96 18.07
CA LEU A 72 2.15 2.51 18.09
C LEU A 72 1.45 2.10 19.38
N ARG A 73 0.49 1.18 19.28
CA ARG A 73 -0.24 0.64 20.44
C ARG A 73 0.16 -0.82 20.65
N PRO A 74 0.77 -1.17 21.80
CA PRO A 74 1.09 -2.57 22.10
C PRO A 74 -0.14 -3.48 21.99
N GLY A 75 0.04 -4.67 21.38
CA GLY A 75 -1.05 -5.61 21.11
C GLY A 75 -1.95 -5.25 19.93
N ARG A 76 -1.72 -4.11 19.26
CA ARG A 76 -2.45 -3.67 18.05
C ARG A 76 -1.50 -3.23 16.93
N SER A 77 -0.36 -2.67 17.30
CA SER A 77 0.72 -2.30 16.37
C SER A 77 1.89 -3.27 16.50
N PRO A 78 2.61 -3.57 15.42
CA PRO A 78 3.85 -4.35 15.51
C PRO A 78 4.96 -3.51 16.16
N SER A 79 5.93 -4.19 16.80
CA SER A 79 7.17 -3.54 17.20
C SER A 79 8.06 -3.29 15.98
N HIS A 80 9.01 -2.36 16.08
CA HIS A 80 10.03 -2.15 15.04
C HIS A 80 10.83 -3.43 14.76
N ARG A 81 11.10 -4.25 15.76
CA ARG A 81 11.74 -5.55 15.60
C ARG A 81 10.93 -6.49 14.72
N THR A 82 9.63 -6.57 14.93
CA THR A 82 8.72 -7.38 14.10
C THR A 82 8.69 -6.88 12.65
N VAL A 83 8.65 -5.57 12.45
CA VAL A 83 8.71 -4.97 11.11
C VAL A 83 10.03 -5.32 10.43
N ALA A 84 11.17 -5.14 11.09
CA ALA A 84 12.48 -5.47 10.56
C ALA A 84 12.60 -6.96 10.17
N ARG A 85 12.13 -7.84 11.06
CA ARG A 85 12.12 -9.29 10.80
C ARG A 85 11.26 -9.63 9.57
N THR A 86 10.09 -9.04 9.44
CA THR A 86 9.20 -9.32 8.32
C THR A 86 9.81 -8.83 7.00
N LEU A 87 10.42 -7.63 6.97
CA LEU A 87 11.13 -7.15 5.78
C LEU A 87 12.28 -8.09 5.37
N ALA A 88 13.06 -8.58 6.35
CA ALA A 88 14.09 -9.56 6.10
C ALA A 88 13.53 -10.87 5.53
N GLN A 89 12.43 -11.38 6.09
CA GLN A 89 11.77 -12.60 5.59
C GLN A 89 11.27 -12.44 4.15
N VAL A 90 10.80 -11.26 3.76
CA VAL A 90 10.40 -10.97 2.37
C VAL A 90 11.61 -11.11 1.43
N HIS A 91 12.75 -10.53 1.79
CA HIS A 91 13.98 -10.65 1.00
C HIS A 91 14.52 -12.08 0.97
N GLU A 92 14.51 -12.79 2.09
CA GLU A 92 14.91 -14.21 2.17
C GLU A 92 14.05 -15.10 1.27
N ALA A 93 12.79 -14.77 1.11
CA ALA A 93 11.88 -15.43 0.16
C ALA A 93 12.11 -15.03 -1.31
N GLY A 94 13.07 -14.14 -1.60
CA GLY A 94 13.40 -13.70 -2.95
C GLY A 94 12.44 -12.67 -3.54
N MET A 95 11.70 -11.95 -2.71
CA MET A 95 10.79 -10.86 -3.12
C MET A 95 11.35 -9.50 -2.70
N ARG A 96 10.88 -8.44 -3.37
CA ARG A 96 11.15 -7.06 -2.98
C ARG A 96 10.19 -6.62 -1.86
N ALA A 97 10.68 -5.75 -0.99
CA ALA A 97 9.93 -5.26 0.15
C ALA A 97 9.56 -3.78 0.01
N ALA A 98 8.35 -3.44 0.39
CA ALA A 98 7.89 -2.08 0.59
C ALA A 98 7.32 -1.93 2.00
N LEU A 99 7.37 -0.72 2.55
CA LEU A 99 6.86 -0.42 3.89
C LEU A 99 5.87 0.74 3.82
N MET A 100 4.68 0.54 4.38
CA MET A 100 3.62 1.55 4.41
C MET A 100 3.11 1.79 5.82
N PRO A 101 3.41 2.96 6.42
CA PRO A 101 2.78 3.39 7.65
C PRO A 101 1.34 3.86 7.40
N VAL A 102 0.42 3.47 8.26
CA VAL A 102 -0.99 3.84 8.19
C VAL A 102 -1.47 4.36 9.54
N VAL A 103 -2.15 5.50 9.54
CA VAL A 103 -2.84 6.01 10.73
C VAL A 103 -4.25 5.44 10.80
N ARG A 104 -4.61 4.87 11.96
CA ARG A 104 -5.97 4.39 12.27
C ARG A 104 -6.58 5.23 13.38
N LEU A 105 -7.88 5.46 13.29
CA LEU A 105 -8.63 6.12 14.37
C LEU A 105 -9.16 5.07 15.35
N GLU A 106 -8.91 5.24 16.66
CA GLU A 106 -9.42 4.33 17.70
C GLU A 106 -10.92 4.52 17.92
N ARG A 107 -11.36 5.77 18.02
CA ARG A 107 -12.78 6.14 18.11
C ARG A 107 -13.22 6.77 16.80
N ARG A 108 -14.28 6.23 16.23
CA ARG A 108 -14.85 6.70 14.96
C ARG A 108 -16.34 6.97 15.12
N GLY A 109 -16.74 8.19 14.77
CA GLY A 109 -18.14 8.47 14.48
C GLY A 109 -18.56 7.86 13.14
N PRO A 110 -19.86 7.99 12.76
CA PRO A 110 -20.41 7.29 11.60
C PRO A 110 -19.73 7.57 10.26
N ARG A 111 -19.06 8.71 10.12
CA ARG A 111 -18.34 9.11 8.91
C ARG A 111 -16.85 9.41 9.15
N ASP A 112 -16.34 9.01 10.30
CA ASP A 112 -14.95 9.27 10.64
C ASP A 112 -14.02 8.19 10.07
N TRP A 113 -13.00 8.66 9.38
CA TRP A 113 -11.89 7.87 8.89
C TRP A 113 -10.65 8.77 8.73
N ARG A 114 -9.48 8.19 8.48
CA ARG A 114 -8.23 8.97 8.43
C ARG A 114 -8.22 10.10 7.38
N GLY A 115 -8.98 9.98 6.32
CA GLY A 115 -9.14 11.03 5.30
C GLY A 115 -9.91 12.26 5.76
N ARG A 116 -10.40 12.28 7.00
CA ARG A 116 -11.14 13.39 7.61
C ARG A 116 -10.48 13.90 8.91
N ILE A 117 -9.22 13.59 9.12
CA ILE A 117 -8.44 14.09 10.26
C ILE A 117 -8.44 15.62 10.25
N SER A 118 -8.76 16.23 11.40
CA SER A 118 -8.81 17.67 11.61
C SER A 118 -8.34 17.97 13.02
N PRO A 119 -7.01 18.09 13.26
CA PRO A 119 -6.45 18.17 14.60
C PRO A 119 -6.85 19.45 15.32
N ALA A 120 -7.43 19.33 16.53
CA ALA A 120 -7.91 20.46 17.33
C ALA A 120 -6.75 21.30 17.89
N ASP A 121 -5.62 20.70 18.16
CA ASP A 121 -4.39 21.34 18.64
C ASP A 121 -3.46 21.82 17.51
N GLY A 122 -3.95 21.79 16.28
CA GLY A 122 -3.31 22.39 15.12
C GLY A 122 -2.46 21.43 14.29
N LEU A 123 -2.11 21.90 13.10
CA LEU A 123 -1.35 21.13 12.12
C LEU A 123 0.08 20.83 12.58
N ASP A 124 0.72 21.76 13.29
CA ASP A 124 2.09 21.56 13.79
C ASP A 124 2.16 20.38 14.76
N ALA A 125 1.18 20.27 15.66
CA ALA A 125 1.09 19.16 16.60
C ALA A 125 0.91 17.84 15.85
N TRP A 126 0.02 17.78 14.87
CA TRP A 126 -0.25 16.58 14.12
C TRP A 126 0.95 16.14 13.27
N PHE A 127 1.55 17.04 12.49
CA PHE A 127 2.71 16.70 11.66
C PHE A 127 3.95 16.36 12.50
N THR A 128 4.10 16.94 13.67
CA THR A 128 5.14 16.54 14.63
C THR A 128 4.93 15.09 15.11
N ALA A 129 3.70 14.73 15.47
CA ALA A 129 3.37 13.36 15.88
C ALA A 129 3.52 12.37 14.72
N TYR A 130 3.07 12.74 13.52
CA TYR A 130 3.20 11.91 12.33
C TYR A 130 4.67 11.66 11.96
N ARG A 131 5.50 12.71 11.99
CA ARG A 131 6.94 12.61 11.79
C ARG A 131 7.59 11.62 12.76
N ARG A 132 7.22 11.68 14.06
CA ARG A 132 7.72 10.73 15.07
C ARG A 132 7.34 9.28 14.76
N PHE A 133 6.22 9.07 14.11
CA PHE A 133 5.80 7.75 13.67
C PHE A 133 6.57 7.27 12.43
N VAL A 134 6.66 8.08 11.38
CA VAL A 134 7.14 7.61 10.07
C VAL A 134 8.65 7.66 9.90
N LEU A 135 9.36 8.62 10.51
CA LEU A 135 10.80 8.77 10.34
C LEU A 135 11.61 7.57 10.87
N PRO A 136 11.31 7.00 12.04
CA PRO A 136 11.97 5.77 12.47
C PRO A 136 11.71 4.58 11.54
N LEU A 137 10.51 4.49 10.93
CA LEU A 137 10.19 3.45 9.96
C LEU A 137 10.95 3.63 8.64
N ALA A 138 11.15 4.86 8.19
CA ALA A 138 11.97 5.14 7.01
C ALA A 138 13.44 4.71 7.23
N ARG A 139 13.99 5.04 8.39
CA ARG A 139 15.33 4.56 8.78
C ARG A 139 15.41 3.04 8.85
N LEU A 140 14.37 2.40 9.35
CA LEU A 140 14.29 0.95 9.40
C LEU A 140 14.21 0.34 7.98
N ALA A 141 13.42 0.95 7.10
CA ALA A 141 13.35 0.57 5.69
C ALA A 141 14.72 0.67 5.01
N GLU A 142 15.49 1.74 5.29
CA GLU A 142 16.87 1.89 4.81
C GLU A 142 17.76 0.77 5.33
N GLN A 143 17.76 0.53 6.64
CA GLN A 143 18.59 -0.50 7.28
C GLN A 143 18.29 -1.92 6.75
N GLN A 144 17.04 -2.20 6.44
CA GLN A 144 16.60 -3.49 5.92
C GLN A 144 16.66 -3.58 4.38
N GLY A 145 17.05 -2.52 3.69
CA GLY A 145 17.15 -2.52 2.24
C GLY A 145 15.82 -2.60 1.50
N ALA A 146 14.73 -2.16 2.11
CA ALA A 146 13.45 -2.12 1.45
C ALA A 146 13.52 -1.25 0.18
N GLU A 147 12.90 -1.70 -0.90
CA GLU A 147 12.95 -1.05 -2.21
C GLU A 147 12.05 0.18 -2.28
N ARG A 148 10.97 0.20 -1.49
CA ARG A 148 9.98 1.30 -1.51
C ARG A 148 9.49 1.64 -0.11
N PHE A 149 9.26 2.93 0.10
CA PHE A 149 8.62 3.47 1.30
C PHE A 149 7.43 4.38 0.90
N VAL A 150 6.27 4.13 1.49
CA VAL A 150 5.07 4.94 1.27
C VAL A 150 5.00 5.98 2.38
N VAL A 151 5.07 7.27 2.03
CA VAL A 151 5.19 8.37 3.00
C VAL A 151 3.88 8.65 3.74
N GLY A 152 2.77 8.19 3.22
CA GLY A 152 1.44 8.32 3.83
C GLY A 152 0.38 7.66 2.99
N SER A 153 -0.77 7.37 3.59
CA SER A 153 -1.89 6.69 2.95
C SER A 153 -3.22 7.36 3.27
N GLU A 154 -3.88 7.84 2.22
CA GLU A 154 -5.27 8.33 2.26
C GLU A 154 -5.54 9.40 3.34
N LEU A 155 -4.62 10.32 3.54
CA LEU A 155 -4.74 11.43 4.49
C LEU A 155 -5.35 12.66 3.80
N SER A 156 -6.50 12.47 3.16
CA SER A 156 -7.11 13.38 2.19
C SER A 156 -7.32 14.79 2.71
N SER A 157 -7.76 14.95 3.96
CA SER A 157 -7.97 16.27 4.59
C SER A 157 -6.67 17.04 4.85
N LEU A 158 -5.53 16.35 4.89
CA LEU A 158 -4.22 16.93 5.16
C LEU A 158 -3.40 17.15 3.89
N GLU A 159 -3.78 16.54 2.77
CA GLU A 159 -3.09 16.66 1.48
C GLU A 159 -2.94 18.11 0.98
N PRO A 160 -3.90 19.04 1.21
CA PRO A 160 -3.74 20.43 0.78
C PRO A 160 -2.58 21.21 1.43
N TYR A 161 -2.03 20.70 2.51
CA TYR A 161 -0.91 21.36 3.22
C TYR A 161 0.43 20.96 2.59
N HIS A 162 0.61 21.28 1.32
CA HIS A 162 1.71 20.85 0.46
C HIS A 162 3.09 21.18 1.01
N ALA A 163 3.27 22.38 1.61
CA ALA A 163 4.55 22.78 2.19
C ALA A 163 4.99 21.86 3.33
N ARG A 164 4.03 21.40 4.14
CA ARG A 164 4.31 20.48 5.26
C ARG A 164 4.67 19.09 4.75
N TRP A 165 3.97 18.60 3.73
CA TRP A 165 4.31 17.33 3.07
C TRP A 165 5.68 17.40 2.43
N ARG A 166 6.02 18.48 1.71
CA ARG A 166 7.33 18.65 1.10
C ARG A 166 8.46 18.66 2.12
N ALA A 167 8.28 19.33 3.26
CA ALA A 167 9.26 19.33 4.34
C ALA A 167 9.47 17.93 4.90
N LEU A 168 8.39 17.19 5.18
CA LEU A 168 8.46 15.82 5.65
C LEU A 168 9.11 14.89 4.64
N ILE A 169 8.74 14.97 3.36
CA ILE A 169 9.33 14.16 2.27
C ILE A 169 10.82 14.42 2.16
N SER A 170 11.28 15.67 2.29
CA SER A 170 12.71 16.00 2.31
C SER A 170 13.44 15.29 3.45
N GLU A 171 12.91 15.32 4.67
CA GLU A 171 13.50 14.60 5.81
C GLU A 171 13.51 13.07 5.59
N LEU A 172 12.43 12.53 5.02
CA LEU A 172 12.34 11.11 4.70
C LEU A 172 13.38 10.72 3.61
N ARG A 173 13.59 11.61 2.62
CA ARG A 173 14.62 11.42 1.59
C ARG A 173 16.04 11.42 2.17
N ASP A 174 16.31 12.21 3.18
CA ASP A 174 17.58 12.20 3.89
C ASP A 174 17.82 10.89 4.67
N ALA A 175 16.73 10.27 5.11
CA ALA A 175 16.78 9.04 5.91
C ALA A 175 16.68 7.75 5.08
N TYR A 176 16.18 7.83 3.84
CA TYR A 176 15.86 6.67 3.01
C TYR A 176 16.18 6.95 1.54
N SER A 177 16.98 6.09 0.94
CA SER A 177 17.48 6.26 -0.42
C SER A 177 16.72 5.48 -1.50
N GLY A 178 15.76 4.61 -1.13
CA GLY A 178 14.91 3.88 -2.08
C GLY A 178 13.78 4.74 -2.66
N LEU A 179 12.84 4.09 -3.35
CA LEU A 179 11.70 4.77 -3.97
C LEU A 179 10.72 5.29 -2.91
N LEU A 180 10.31 6.55 -3.06
CA LEU A 180 9.26 7.18 -2.25
C LEU A 180 7.98 7.35 -3.08
N THR A 181 6.85 7.00 -2.50
CA THR A 181 5.52 7.30 -3.03
C THR A 181 4.56 7.73 -1.92
N TYR A 182 3.41 8.23 -2.30
CA TYR A 182 2.27 8.51 -1.42
C TYR A 182 1.06 7.74 -1.95
N SER A 183 0.27 7.15 -1.07
CA SER A 183 -0.93 6.37 -1.43
C SER A 183 -2.17 7.26 -1.32
N ALA A 184 -2.54 7.92 -2.44
CA ALA A 184 -3.72 8.76 -2.50
C ALA A 184 -5.00 7.94 -2.71
N ASN A 185 -6.12 8.42 -2.15
CA ASN A 185 -7.41 7.82 -2.45
C ASN A 185 -7.78 8.05 -3.94
N TRP A 186 -8.39 7.06 -4.59
CA TRP A 186 -8.72 7.06 -6.01
C TRP A 186 -9.54 8.29 -6.45
N ASP A 187 -10.42 8.80 -5.58
CA ASP A 187 -11.26 9.97 -5.85
C ASP A 187 -10.62 11.32 -5.46
N ARG A 188 -9.41 11.29 -4.90
CA ARG A 188 -8.68 12.47 -4.41
C ARG A 188 -7.28 12.64 -5.00
N VAL A 189 -6.84 11.72 -5.81
CA VAL A 189 -5.48 11.69 -6.34
C VAL A 189 -5.10 12.94 -7.14
N ASP A 190 -6.07 13.57 -7.80
CA ASP A 190 -5.87 14.81 -8.55
C ASP A 190 -5.65 16.05 -7.67
N ALA A 191 -6.02 15.99 -6.39
CA ALA A 191 -5.82 17.09 -5.44
C ALA A 191 -4.42 17.11 -4.80
N VAL A 192 -3.63 16.07 -4.98
CA VAL A 192 -2.25 15.99 -4.46
C VAL A 192 -1.31 16.81 -5.35
N GLU A 193 -0.59 17.76 -4.76
CA GLU A 193 0.29 18.69 -5.48
C GLU A 193 1.79 18.51 -5.17
N PHE A 194 2.18 17.42 -4.50
CA PHE A 194 3.58 17.14 -4.14
C PHE A 194 4.17 15.91 -4.84
N TRP A 195 3.58 15.48 -5.97
CA TRP A 195 4.09 14.33 -6.74
C TRP A 195 5.52 14.53 -7.27
N ASP A 196 5.92 15.77 -7.56
CA ASP A 196 7.27 16.08 -8.01
C ASP A 196 8.36 15.81 -6.98
N ALA A 197 8.00 15.80 -5.68
CA ALA A 197 8.90 15.43 -4.58
C ALA A 197 9.05 13.93 -4.38
N LEU A 198 8.24 13.11 -5.08
CA LEU A 198 8.17 11.66 -4.97
C LEU A 198 8.65 11.00 -6.27
N ASP A 199 8.94 9.71 -6.23
CA ASP A 199 9.42 8.95 -7.39
C ASP A 199 8.28 8.40 -8.24
N GLU A 200 7.14 8.11 -7.64
CA GLU A 200 5.97 7.52 -8.27
C GLU A 200 4.68 8.18 -7.78
N VAL A 201 3.63 8.09 -8.59
CA VAL A 201 2.26 8.38 -8.15
C VAL A 201 1.67 7.11 -7.57
N GLY A 202 1.22 7.15 -6.33
CA GLY A 202 0.51 6.04 -5.69
C GLY A 202 -1.00 6.32 -5.59
N LEU A 203 -1.82 5.33 -5.88
CA LEU A 203 -3.26 5.43 -5.65
C LEU A 203 -3.86 4.11 -5.16
N THR A 204 -4.91 4.22 -4.35
CA THR A 204 -5.78 3.09 -4.02
C THR A 204 -6.84 2.93 -5.09
N ALA A 205 -7.01 1.72 -5.64
CA ALA A 205 -7.87 1.49 -6.78
C ALA A 205 -9.25 0.93 -6.40
N TYR A 206 -9.89 1.53 -5.41
CA TYR A 206 -11.25 1.15 -4.98
C TYR A 206 -12.34 1.82 -5.82
N PHE A 207 -12.15 1.89 -7.14
CA PHE A 207 -13.14 2.44 -8.05
C PHE A 207 -14.44 1.63 -8.03
N PRO A 208 -15.62 2.29 -7.94
CA PRO A 208 -16.88 1.61 -8.18
C PRO A 208 -16.94 1.08 -9.61
N LEU A 209 -17.19 -0.23 -9.77
CA LEU A 209 -17.11 -0.88 -11.08
C LEU A 209 -18.48 -1.20 -11.70
N ALA A 210 -19.48 -1.33 -10.88
CA ALA A 210 -20.80 -1.77 -11.37
C ALA A 210 -21.90 -1.35 -10.38
N GLU A 211 -22.12 -0.05 -10.25
CA GLU A 211 -23.20 0.46 -9.41
C GLU A 211 -24.55 -0.17 -9.82
N GLY A 212 -25.30 -0.63 -8.82
CA GLY A 212 -26.59 -1.27 -9.01
C GLY A 212 -26.54 -2.75 -9.44
N HIS A 213 -25.36 -3.32 -9.60
CA HIS A 213 -25.18 -4.75 -9.92
C HIS A 213 -24.53 -5.49 -8.75
N ASP A 214 -25.28 -6.35 -8.08
CA ASP A 214 -24.76 -7.18 -6.96
C ASP A 214 -23.73 -8.21 -7.41
N ARG A 215 -23.88 -8.72 -8.63
CA ARG A 215 -23.05 -9.80 -9.19
C ARG A 215 -22.75 -9.54 -10.68
N PRO A 216 -21.92 -8.52 -11.00
CA PRO A 216 -21.62 -8.19 -12.39
C PRO A 216 -20.89 -9.33 -13.10
N SER A 217 -21.14 -9.47 -14.40
CA SER A 217 -20.40 -10.38 -15.26
C SER A 217 -19.00 -9.83 -15.54
N ARG A 218 -18.12 -10.69 -16.09
CA ARG A 218 -16.76 -10.29 -16.53
C ARG A 218 -16.80 -9.13 -17.53
N GLU A 219 -17.76 -9.15 -18.46
CA GLU A 219 -17.94 -8.13 -19.50
C GLU A 219 -18.37 -6.79 -18.90
N VAL A 220 -19.25 -6.81 -17.90
CA VAL A 220 -19.67 -5.61 -17.15
C VAL A 220 -18.47 -5.01 -16.41
N ILE A 221 -17.68 -5.83 -15.73
CA ILE A 221 -16.48 -5.40 -15.01
C ILE A 221 -15.45 -4.79 -16.00
N ALA A 222 -15.22 -5.45 -17.13
CA ALA A 222 -14.29 -4.95 -18.15
C ALA A 222 -14.70 -3.58 -18.71
N ARG A 223 -16.00 -3.37 -18.97
CA ARG A 223 -16.50 -2.05 -19.38
C ARG A 223 -16.35 -1.00 -18.30
N ALA A 224 -16.60 -1.36 -17.04
CA ALA A 224 -16.51 -0.45 -15.93
C ALA A 224 -15.07 0.08 -15.70
N TRP A 225 -14.04 -0.68 -16.03
CA TRP A 225 -12.65 -0.26 -15.93
C TRP A 225 -12.21 0.78 -16.98
N ARG A 226 -12.99 1.02 -18.03
CA ARG A 226 -12.59 1.94 -19.11
C ARG A 226 -12.34 3.37 -18.59
N SER A 227 -13.29 3.92 -17.82
CA SER A 227 -13.15 5.27 -17.28
C SER A 227 -12.01 5.40 -16.25
N PRO A 228 -11.89 4.53 -15.24
CA PRO A 228 -10.72 4.54 -14.35
C PRO A 228 -9.37 4.44 -15.07
N ARG A 229 -9.24 3.60 -16.09
CA ARG A 229 -8.01 3.50 -16.89
C ARG A 229 -7.67 4.81 -17.58
N MET A 230 -8.64 5.45 -18.20
CA MET A 230 -8.44 6.77 -18.84
C MET A 230 -7.99 7.83 -17.83
N GLN A 231 -8.55 7.82 -16.62
CA GLN A 231 -8.14 8.71 -15.53
C GLN A 231 -6.69 8.46 -15.10
N ILE A 232 -6.31 7.20 -14.93
CA ILE A 232 -4.95 6.79 -14.56
C ILE A 232 -3.95 7.17 -15.66
N ASP A 233 -4.27 6.93 -16.92
CA ASP A 233 -3.43 7.32 -18.05
C ASP A 233 -3.24 8.85 -18.13
N ALA A 234 -4.29 9.62 -17.92
CA ALA A 234 -4.24 11.08 -17.88
C ALA A 234 -3.38 11.59 -16.72
N LEU A 235 -3.52 10.98 -15.54
CA LEU A 235 -2.73 11.30 -14.35
C LEU A 235 -1.24 11.04 -14.59
N ALA A 236 -0.88 9.88 -15.12
CA ALA A 236 0.50 9.52 -15.44
C ALA A 236 1.13 10.52 -16.43
N ARG A 237 0.40 10.88 -17.49
CA ARG A 237 0.87 11.88 -18.46
C ARG A 237 1.03 13.27 -17.85
N ARG A 238 0.07 13.72 -17.03
CA ARG A 238 0.10 15.04 -16.39
C ARG A 238 1.28 15.18 -15.43
N VAL A 239 1.54 14.15 -14.64
CA VAL A 239 2.61 14.16 -13.64
C VAL A 239 3.97 13.80 -14.26
N GLY A 240 3.98 13.07 -15.38
CA GLY A 240 5.21 12.58 -16.00
C GLY A 240 5.86 11.44 -15.23
N LYS A 241 5.09 10.69 -14.46
CA LYS A 241 5.55 9.56 -13.62
C LYS A 241 4.61 8.38 -13.74
N PRO A 242 5.12 7.13 -13.55
CA PRO A 242 4.27 5.96 -13.55
C PRO A 242 3.32 5.98 -12.34
N VAL A 243 2.18 5.32 -12.49
CA VAL A 243 1.21 5.14 -11.42
C VAL A 243 1.36 3.73 -10.83
N LEU A 244 1.63 3.69 -9.54
CA LEU A 244 1.61 2.47 -8.74
C LEU A 244 0.24 2.35 -8.07
N VAL A 245 -0.45 1.23 -8.29
CA VAL A 245 -1.65 0.88 -7.55
C VAL A 245 -1.23 0.34 -6.18
N THR A 246 -1.25 1.19 -5.17
CA THR A 246 -0.80 0.84 -3.81
C THR A 246 -1.75 -0.10 -3.10
N GLU A 247 -3.03 -0.08 -3.48
CA GLU A 247 -4.03 -1.00 -2.98
C GLU A 247 -5.06 -1.31 -4.07
N VAL A 248 -5.34 -2.58 -4.30
CA VAL A 248 -6.52 -3.09 -4.98
C VAL A 248 -7.04 -4.28 -4.19
N GLY A 249 -8.31 -4.26 -3.83
CA GLY A 249 -8.87 -5.32 -3.01
C GLY A 249 -10.39 -5.41 -3.11
N TYR A 250 -10.89 -6.60 -2.91
CA TYR A 250 -12.32 -6.92 -2.95
C TYR A 250 -12.66 -7.90 -1.83
N VAL A 251 -13.71 -7.60 -1.10
CA VAL A 251 -14.28 -8.56 -0.16
C VAL A 251 -15.02 -9.65 -0.91
N SER A 252 -15.12 -10.85 -0.33
CA SER A 252 -15.86 -11.98 -0.90
C SER A 252 -17.36 -11.89 -0.59
N GLN A 253 -17.98 -10.80 -1.01
CA GLN A 253 -19.38 -10.48 -0.72
C GLN A 253 -20.10 -9.95 -1.96
N ARG A 254 -21.41 -10.16 -2.04
CA ARG A 254 -22.27 -9.45 -3.00
C ARG A 254 -22.14 -7.94 -2.80
N GLY A 255 -22.19 -7.19 -3.89
CA GLY A 255 -22.04 -5.73 -3.86
C GLY A 255 -20.61 -5.21 -3.80
N ALA A 256 -19.60 -6.08 -3.72
CA ALA A 256 -18.18 -5.68 -3.65
C ALA A 256 -17.70 -4.86 -4.86
N ALA A 257 -18.34 -4.98 -6.01
CA ALA A 257 -18.00 -4.21 -7.21
C ALA A 257 -18.46 -2.73 -7.10
N GLY A 258 -19.60 -2.48 -6.47
CA GLY A 258 -20.16 -1.13 -6.36
C GLY A 258 -19.51 -0.29 -5.26
N MET A 259 -19.14 -0.92 -4.16
CA MET A 259 -18.49 -0.27 -3.01
C MET A 259 -17.28 -1.09 -2.54
N PRO A 260 -16.19 -1.14 -3.30
CA PRO A 260 -15.07 -2.02 -2.99
C PRO A 260 -14.32 -1.66 -1.68
N TRP A 261 -14.48 -0.45 -1.16
CA TRP A 261 -13.95 -0.03 0.15
C TRP A 261 -14.78 -0.52 1.34
N GLU A 262 -16.03 -0.96 1.12
CA GLU A 262 -16.92 -1.42 2.18
C GLU A 262 -16.53 -2.85 2.59
N HIS A 263 -16.32 -3.04 3.88
CA HIS A 263 -15.83 -4.30 4.44
C HIS A 263 -16.71 -4.82 5.59
N SER A 264 -17.91 -4.26 5.77
CA SER A 264 -18.85 -4.79 6.76
C SER A 264 -19.35 -6.18 6.33
N ALA A 265 -19.42 -7.12 7.27
CA ALA A 265 -19.81 -8.50 7.00
C ALA A 265 -21.33 -8.70 6.94
N THR A 266 -22.06 -7.73 6.34
CA THR A 266 -23.52 -7.76 6.31
C THR A 266 -24.08 -8.35 5.02
N ASN A 267 -23.31 -8.38 3.94
CA ASN A 267 -23.74 -8.92 2.65
C ASN A 267 -23.48 -10.42 2.53
N ALA A 268 -24.24 -11.07 1.66
CA ALA A 268 -24.08 -12.49 1.39
C ALA A 268 -22.69 -12.81 0.82
N LEU A 269 -22.13 -13.93 1.25
CA LEU A 269 -20.87 -14.47 0.76
C LEU A 269 -20.92 -14.69 -0.76
N ASP A 270 -19.92 -14.21 -1.49
CA ASP A 270 -19.73 -14.47 -2.92
C ASP A 270 -18.22 -14.56 -3.27
N LEU A 271 -17.67 -15.74 -3.12
CA LEU A 271 -16.26 -16.04 -3.42
C LEU A 271 -15.95 -15.87 -4.91
N HIS A 272 -16.90 -16.19 -5.79
CA HIS A 272 -16.69 -16.09 -7.24
C HIS A 272 -16.75 -14.67 -7.75
N LEU A 273 -17.51 -13.78 -7.10
CA LEU A 273 -17.46 -12.36 -7.42
C LEU A 273 -16.09 -11.78 -7.10
N GLN A 274 -15.53 -12.08 -5.93
CA GLN A 274 -14.16 -11.66 -5.58
C GLN A 274 -13.16 -12.14 -6.64
N GLN A 275 -13.23 -13.39 -7.06
CA GLN A 275 -12.40 -13.96 -8.12
C GLN A 275 -12.53 -13.20 -9.44
N ARG A 276 -13.76 -12.93 -9.90
CA ARG A 276 -14.02 -12.19 -11.14
C ARG A 276 -13.52 -10.74 -11.09
N LEU A 277 -13.63 -10.10 -9.93
CA LEU A 277 -13.15 -8.73 -9.77
C LEU A 277 -11.63 -8.63 -9.91
N TYR A 278 -10.86 -9.57 -9.33
CA TYR A 278 -9.42 -9.64 -9.57
C TYR A 278 -9.08 -9.99 -11.02
N GLN A 279 -9.81 -10.93 -11.62
CA GLN A 279 -9.63 -11.25 -13.03
C GLN A 279 -9.85 -10.01 -13.92
N GLY A 280 -10.92 -9.24 -13.67
CA GLY A 280 -11.22 -8.02 -14.41
C GLY A 280 -10.17 -6.93 -14.23
N PHE A 281 -9.63 -6.76 -13.04
CA PHE A 281 -8.49 -5.86 -12.80
C PHE A 281 -7.27 -6.26 -13.63
N CYS A 282 -6.88 -7.53 -13.57
CA CYS A 282 -5.72 -8.02 -14.31
C CYS A 282 -5.91 -7.92 -15.82
N ASP A 283 -7.12 -8.21 -16.32
CA ASP A 283 -7.46 -8.03 -17.73
C ASP A 283 -7.36 -6.56 -18.15
N ALA A 284 -7.80 -5.64 -17.29
CA ALA A 284 -7.82 -4.22 -17.60
C ALA A 284 -6.42 -3.59 -17.68
N PHE A 285 -5.48 -4.03 -16.84
CA PHE A 285 -4.21 -3.34 -16.65
C PHE A 285 -2.98 -4.06 -17.22
N ALA A 286 -3.08 -5.32 -17.65
CA ALA A 286 -1.93 -6.08 -18.15
C ALA A 286 -1.16 -5.39 -19.29
N GLN A 287 -1.84 -4.61 -20.12
CA GLN A 287 -1.28 -3.89 -21.28
C GLN A 287 -1.33 -2.38 -21.10
N THR A 288 -1.25 -1.87 -19.86
CA THR A 288 -1.34 -0.45 -19.54
C THR A 288 0.02 0.11 -19.10
N PRO A 289 0.83 0.71 -20.00
CA PRO A 289 2.21 1.13 -19.70
C PRO A 289 2.31 2.25 -18.64
N SER A 290 1.22 3.00 -18.38
CA SER A 290 1.16 4.05 -17.35
C SER A 290 1.14 3.48 -15.93
N VAL A 291 0.88 2.17 -15.76
CA VAL A 291 0.87 1.49 -14.46
C VAL A 291 2.17 0.73 -14.28
N SER A 292 2.88 1.02 -13.19
CA SER A 292 4.15 0.36 -12.83
C SER A 292 4.00 -0.88 -11.95
N GLY A 293 2.79 -1.15 -11.49
CA GLY A 293 2.50 -2.32 -10.68
C GLY A 293 1.31 -2.13 -9.75
N PHE A 294 1.09 -3.12 -8.93
CA PHE A 294 0.00 -3.13 -7.98
C PHE A 294 0.32 -3.97 -6.75
N TYR A 295 -0.38 -3.67 -5.63
CA TYR A 295 -0.41 -4.49 -4.42
C TYR A 295 -1.85 -4.90 -4.11
N VAL A 296 -2.08 -6.21 -3.97
CA VAL A 296 -3.38 -6.77 -3.58
C VAL A 296 -3.60 -6.56 -2.09
N TRP A 297 -4.70 -5.93 -1.72
CA TRP A 297 -5.11 -5.72 -0.35
C TRP A 297 -6.04 -6.84 0.12
N ASN A 298 -5.78 -7.60 1.09
CA ASN A 298 -4.64 -7.78 2.01
C ASN A 298 -4.49 -9.29 2.28
N TRP A 299 -3.27 -9.82 2.45
CA TRP A 299 -3.10 -11.25 2.68
C TRP A 299 -3.42 -11.68 4.11
N PHE A 300 -3.25 -10.79 5.09
CA PHE A 300 -3.51 -11.08 6.49
C PHE A 300 -4.99 -11.44 6.72
N GLY A 301 -5.21 -12.49 7.50
CA GLY A 301 -6.54 -13.00 7.87
C GLY A 301 -6.59 -14.52 7.83
N VAL A 302 -7.63 -15.09 8.42
CA VAL A 302 -7.84 -16.55 8.46
C VAL A 302 -8.16 -17.08 7.07
N GLY A 303 -9.04 -16.40 6.36
CA GLY A 303 -9.48 -16.82 5.03
C GLY A 303 -10.39 -18.03 5.03
N GLY A 304 -10.38 -18.73 3.89
CA GLY A 304 -11.19 -19.94 3.68
C GLY A 304 -12.56 -19.65 3.08
N PRO A 305 -13.32 -20.73 2.78
CA PRO A 305 -14.54 -20.64 1.98
C PRO A 305 -15.73 -19.96 2.68
N ARG A 306 -15.62 -19.66 3.97
CA ARG A 306 -16.64 -18.95 4.74
C ARG A 306 -16.23 -17.56 5.16
N ASP A 307 -15.05 -17.11 4.76
CA ASP A 307 -14.55 -15.79 5.09
C ASP A 307 -15.14 -14.73 4.16
N HIS A 308 -15.71 -13.66 4.73
CA HIS A 308 -16.35 -12.57 4.02
C HIS A 308 -15.40 -11.40 3.72
N GLY A 309 -14.16 -11.45 4.20
CA GLY A 309 -13.22 -10.35 4.16
C GLY A 309 -12.41 -10.26 2.87
N PHE A 310 -11.41 -9.39 2.92
CA PHE A 310 -10.51 -9.13 1.79
C PHE A 310 -9.55 -10.26 1.48
N THR A 311 -9.07 -11.00 2.50
CA THR A 311 -8.00 -11.96 2.26
C THR A 311 -8.38 -13.00 1.19
N PRO A 312 -7.51 -13.22 0.19
CA PRO A 312 -7.74 -14.25 -0.81
C PRO A 312 -7.43 -15.68 -0.32
N ARG A 313 -6.84 -15.81 0.87
CA ARG A 313 -6.38 -17.09 1.41
C ARG A 313 -7.50 -18.12 1.46
N GLY A 314 -7.25 -19.33 0.92
CA GLY A 314 -8.22 -20.42 0.92
C GLY A 314 -9.49 -20.16 0.10
N LYS A 315 -9.44 -19.22 -0.85
CA LYS A 315 -10.55 -18.83 -1.72
C LYS A 315 -10.16 -18.98 -3.20
N PRO A 316 -11.12 -19.03 -4.13
CA PRO A 316 -10.83 -19.06 -5.58
C PRO A 316 -9.97 -17.86 -6.05
N ALA A 317 -10.09 -16.72 -5.38
CA ALA A 317 -9.30 -15.52 -5.66
C ALA A 317 -7.79 -15.76 -5.56
N ALA A 318 -7.30 -16.61 -4.65
CA ALA A 318 -5.89 -16.91 -4.53
C ALA A 318 -5.31 -17.56 -5.79
N ASN A 319 -6.05 -18.47 -6.40
CA ASN A 319 -5.64 -19.11 -7.66
C ASN A 319 -5.72 -18.13 -8.84
N GLU A 320 -6.72 -17.26 -8.85
CA GLU A 320 -6.84 -16.22 -9.88
C GLU A 320 -5.69 -15.22 -9.81
N LEU A 321 -5.28 -14.82 -8.61
CA LEU A 321 -4.12 -13.96 -8.42
C LEU A 321 -2.82 -14.63 -8.88
N ALA A 322 -2.64 -15.92 -8.64
CA ALA A 322 -1.49 -16.66 -9.16
C ALA A 322 -1.42 -16.60 -10.70
N LYS A 323 -2.55 -16.76 -11.38
CA LYS A 323 -2.64 -16.58 -12.85
C LYS A 323 -2.33 -15.14 -13.26
N CYS A 324 -2.83 -14.18 -12.52
CA CYS A 324 -2.60 -12.76 -12.74
C CYS A 324 -1.10 -12.42 -12.63
N PHE A 325 -0.43 -12.87 -11.58
CA PHE A 325 1.00 -12.65 -11.39
C PHE A 325 1.86 -13.30 -12.50
N ALA A 326 1.40 -14.42 -13.04
CA ALA A 326 2.10 -15.13 -14.10
C ALA A 326 1.94 -14.50 -15.51
N ARG A 327 1.06 -13.50 -15.67
CA ARG A 327 0.85 -12.83 -16.97
C ARG A 327 2.08 -12.05 -17.42
N ALA A 328 2.20 -11.83 -18.72
CA ALA A 328 3.08 -10.80 -19.27
C ALA A 328 2.45 -9.43 -19.02
N TRP A 329 3.12 -8.60 -18.23
CA TRP A 329 2.72 -7.23 -17.95
C TRP A 329 3.50 -6.26 -18.83
N ALA A 330 2.84 -5.18 -19.30
CA ALA A 330 3.54 -4.15 -20.07
C ALA A 330 4.62 -3.52 -19.20
N ALA A 331 5.81 -3.35 -19.75
CA ALA A 331 6.86 -2.60 -19.06
C ALA A 331 6.38 -1.16 -18.83
N PRO A 332 6.65 -0.56 -17.66
CA PRO A 332 6.34 0.85 -17.44
C PRO A 332 7.00 1.73 -18.50
N ALA A 333 6.28 2.74 -18.97
CA ALA A 333 6.86 3.70 -19.91
C ALA A 333 8.07 4.39 -19.24
N PRO A 334 9.20 4.55 -19.94
CA PRO A 334 10.34 5.26 -19.39
C PRO A 334 9.92 6.68 -18.99
N VAL A 335 10.23 7.08 -17.77
CA VAL A 335 10.01 8.44 -17.28
C VAL A 335 10.86 9.36 -18.12
N GLY A 336 10.26 10.32 -18.83
CA GLY A 336 10.99 11.32 -19.58
C GLY A 336 11.90 12.08 -18.61
N ASN A 337 13.21 11.99 -18.82
CA ASN A 337 14.18 12.84 -18.15
C ASN A 337 13.94 14.29 -18.61
N ASN A 338 13.01 14.98 -18.00
CA ASN A 338 13.00 16.44 -18.07
C ASN A 338 14.09 16.94 -17.10
N ARG A 339 15.33 17.02 -17.63
CA ARG A 339 16.40 17.78 -17.01
C ARG A 339 16.16 19.28 -17.26
#